data_09f54d496579ed70212dbfac130d335f
#
_entry.id   09f54d496579ed70212dbfac130d335f
#
_cell.length_a   1.000
_cell.length_b   1.000
_cell.length_c   1.000
_cell.angle_alpha   90.00
_cell.angle_beta   90.00
_cell.angle_gamma   90.00
#
_symmetry.space_group_name_H-M   'P 1'
#
loop_
_entity.id
_entity.type
_entity.pdbx_description
1 polymer ?
#
loop_
_entity_poly.entity_id
_entity_poly.type
_entity_poly.pdbx_seq_one_letter_code
_entity_poly.pdbx_strand_id
1 'polypeptide(L)'
;MDANEIKKTVREMIVSTQADLDELISSLLPEERKAKGSLKMWSAKDMVTHLNFWGRHFLRQLEKSAKGEKVPLSGDYLNELNDGVLYEHLEQPMDEALAEYEQIHRELQKVYDSFSAEDLNDAKKYAWLEGRLMSDRVLANLVWHPQSHIADFYVKRGNLDKAITMQEALTEKLKEFPNWGATAFYNAACFYALNNMPAKALPCLKTAFAQRPDLMEWSNQDSDLDSLRELADFQALYKQ
;
A
#
# COMPACT_ATOMS: atom_id res chain seq x y z
N MET A 1 18.19 -11.19 -3.05
CA MET A 1 17.36 -12.25 -2.41
C MET A 1 17.01 -13.30 -3.44
N ASP A 2 17.08 -14.59 -3.09
CA ASP A 2 16.54 -15.66 -3.93
C ASP A 2 15.00 -15.78 -3.77
N ALA A 3 14.35 -16.64 -4.59
CA ALA A 3 12.89 -16.75 -4.59
C ALA A 3 12.29 -17.21 -3.24
N ASN A 4 12.97 -18.09 -2.52
CA ASN A 4 12.53 -18.57 -1.22
C ASN A 4 12.69 -17.49 -0.14
N GLU A 5 13.77 -16.75 -0.18
CA GLU A 5 14.02 -15.59 0.67
C GLU A 5 12.95 -14.51 0.46
N ILE A 6 12.64 -14.19 -0.82
CA ILE A 6 11.55 -13.26 -1.18
C ILE A 6 10.24 -13.74 -0.58
N LYS A 7 9.84 -15.01 -0.83
CA LYS A 7 8.59 -15.56 -0.30
C LYS A 7 8.52 -15.45 1.23
N LYS A 8 9.59 -15.81 1.93
CA LYS A 8 9.67 -15.74 3.39
C LYS A 8 9.54 -14.29 3.88
N THR A 9 10.34 -13.36 3.31
CA THR A 9 10.34 -11.96 3.72
C THR A 9 8.99 -11.29 3.48
N VAL A 10 8.36 -11.53 2.33
CA VAL A 10 7.00 -11.04 2.04
C VAL A 10 6.00 -11.56 3.08
N ARG A 11 6.09 -12.85 3.45
CA ARG A 11 5.23 -13.45 4.48
C ARG A 11 5.39 -12.77 5.84
N GLU A 12 6.63 -12.49 6.24
CA GLU A 12 6.94 -11.77 7.47
C GLU A 12 6.42 -10.33 7.44
N MET A 13 6.52 -9.65 6.29
CA MET A 13 6.00 -8.30 6.12
C MET A 13 4.46 -8.25 6.19
N ILE A 14 3.75 -9.24 5.64
CA ILE A 14 2.29 -9.36 5.76
C ILE A 14 1.88 -9.45 7.24
N VAL A 15 2.56 -10.30 8.01
CA VAL A 15 2.29 -10.45 9.45
C VAL A 15 2.60 -9.16 10.22
N SER A 16 3.74 -8.51 9.92
CA SER A 16 4.09 -7.23 10.53
C SER A 16 3.06 -6.14 10.23
N THR A 17 2.56 -6.07 8.99
CA THR A 17 1.53 -5.10 8.59
C THR A 17 0.23 -5.29 9.37
N GLN A 18 -0.19 -6.54 9.61
CA GLN A 18 -1.34 -6.84 10.45
C GLN A 18 -1.11 -6.37 11.89
N ALA A 19 0.07 -6.63 12.46
CA ALA A 19 0.41 -6.19 13.81
C ALA A 19 0.40 -4.65 13.93
N ASP A 20 0.85 -3.92 12.90
CA ASP A 20 0.80 -2.45 12.89
C ASP A 20 -0.64 -1.92 12.87
N LEU A 21 -1.56 -2.58 12.16
CA LEU A 21 -2.99 -2.25 12.21
C LEU A 21 -3.56 -2.54 13.59
N ASP A 22 -3.26 -3.69 14.18
CA ASP A 22 -3.74 -4.08 15.51
C ASP A 22 -3.25 -3.08 16.58
N GLU A 23 -1.99 -2.61 16.49
CA GLU A 23 -1.45 -1.55 17.35
C GLU A 23 -2.26 -0.25 17.21
N LEU A 24 -2.50 0.20 15.96
CA LEU A 24 -3.31 1.38 15.69
C LEU A 24 -4.70 1.25 16.31
N ILE A 25 -5.41 0.15 16.01
CA ILE A 25 -6.78 -0.09 16.49
C ILE A 25 -6.85 -0.15 18.03
N SER A 26 -5.86 -0.78 18.66
CA SER A 26 -5.76 -0.86 20.12
C SER A 26 -5.52 0.49 20.78
N SER A 27 -4.91 1.44 20.05
CA SER A 27 -4.63 2.80 20.50
C SER A 27 -5.82 3.76 20.38
N LEU A 28 -6.91 3.35 19.73
CA LEU A 28 -8.08 4.21 19.51
C LEU A 28 -8.85 4.46 20.79
N LEU A 29 -9.24 5.72 20.99
CA LEU A 29 -10.18 6.10 22.02
C LEU A 29 -11.59 5.56 21.74
N PRO A 30 -12.44 5.37 22.76
CA PRO A 30 -13.81 4.86 22.56
C PRO A 30 -14.64 5.69 21.57
N GLU A 31 -14.46 7.01 21.53
CA GLU A 31 -15.10 7.91 20.58
C GLU A 31 -14.58 7.74 19.15
N GLU A 32 -13.28 7.51 18.97
CA GLU A 32 -12.68 7.25 17.66
C GLU A 32 -13.18 5.92 17.07
N ARG A 33 -13.37 4.90 17.91
CA ARG A 33 -13.93 3.60 17.48
C ARG A 33 -15.37 3.70 16.99
N LYS A 34 -16.12 4.70 17.46
CA LYS A 34 -17.54 4.95 17.10
C LYS A 34 -17.70 6.05 16.06
N ALA A 35 -16.62 6.73 15.69
CA ALA A 35 -16.68 7.84 14.76
C ALA A 35 -17.18 7.35 13.38
N LYS A 36 -18.06 8.15 12.78
CA LYS A 36 -18.46 8.03 11.39
C LYS A 36 -17.60 8.98 10.56
N GLY A 37 -17.03 8.49 9.50
CA GLY A 37 -16.25 9.30 8.58
C GLY A 37 -17.08 9.92 7.48
N SER A 38 -16.38 10.52 6.53
CA SER A 38 -16.93 11.10 5.31
C SER A 38 -15.94 10.90 4.17
N LEU A 39 -16.34 11.22 2.91
CA LEU A 39 -15.42 11.15 1.77
C LEU A 39 -14.13 11.96 1.95
N LYS A 40 -14.21 13.06 2.69
CA LYS A 40 -13.05 13.94 2.95
C LYS A 40 -12.23 13.52 4.17
N MET A 41 -12.82 12.76 5.08
CA MET A 41 -12.18 12.38 6.35
C MET A 41 -12.69 11.01 6.80
N TRP A 42 -11.95 10.00 6.45
CA TRP A 42 -12.24 8.63 6.86
C TRP A 42 -12.02 8.43 8.35
N SER A 43 -12.95 7.73 8.99
CA SER A 43 -12.73 7.17 10.33
C SER A 43 -11.82 5.93 10.26
N ALA A 44 -11.39 5.44 11.42
CA ALA A 44 -10.64 4.18 11.47
C ALA A 44 -11.45 3.01 10.90
N LYS A 45 -12.76 2.96 11.18
CA LYS A 45 -13.68 1.96 10.62
C LYS A 45 -13.72 2.03 9.10
N ASP A 46 -13.78 3.23 8.51
CA ASP A 46 -13.84 3.40 7.05
C ASP A 46 -12.53 2.94 6.38
N MET A 47 -11.39 3.19 7.03
CA MET A 47 -10.11 2.64 6.59
C MET A 47 -10.14 1.10 6.60
N VAL A 48 -10.62 0.48 7.67
CA VAL A 48 -10.71 -0.98 7.77
C VAL A 48 -11.66 -1.55 6.71
N THR A 49 -12.83 -0.96 6.48
CA THR A 49 -13.78 -1.42 5.45
C THR A 49 -13.22 -1.26 4.04
N HIS A 50 -12.46 -0.20 3.78
CA HIS A 50 -11.72 -0.03 2.53
C HIS A 50 -10.68 -1.14 2.33
N LEU A 51 -9.90 -1.46 3.36
CA LEU A 51 -8.93 -2.55 3.30
C LEU A 51 -9.62 -3.92 3.12
N ASN A 52 -10.80 -4.13 3.71
CA ASN A 52 -11.61 -5.33 3.52
C ASN A 52 -12.05 -5.49 2.07
N PHE A 53 -12.59 -4.44 1.47
CA PHE A 53 -13.02 -4.46 0.08
C PHE A 53 -11.87 -4.85 -0.87
N TRP A 54 -10.74 -4.16 -0.76
CA TRP A 54 -9.57 -4.43 -1.61
C TRP A 54 -8.92 -5.77 -1.27
N GLY A 55 -8.90 -6.17 -0.01
CA GLY A 55 -8.46 -7.49 0.42
C GLY A 55 -9.29 -8.61 -0.21
N ARG A 56 -10.64 -8.51 -0.20
CA ARG A 56 -11.54 -9.45 -0.89
C ARG A 56 -11.33 -9.45 -2.40
N HIS A 57 -11.15 -8.27 -2.98
CA HIS A 57 -10.88 -8.16 -4.41
C HIS A 57 -9.59 -8.92 -4.77
N PHE A 58 -8.53 -8.68 -4.04
CA PHE A 58 -7.24 -9.33 -4.27
C PHE A 58 -7.28 -10.83 -3.95
N LEU A 59 -7.98 -11.25 -2.90
CA LEU A 59 -8.18 -12.66 -2.58
C LEU A 59 -8.79 -13.43 -3.78
N ARG A 60 -9.82 -12.90 -4.40
CA ARG A 60 -10.41 -13.50 -5.62
C ARG A 60 -9.41 -13.61 -6.77
N GLN A 61 -8.53 -12.63 -6.94
CA GLN A 61 -7.48 -12.69 -7.96
C GLN A 61 -6.45 -13.78 -7.65
N LEU A 62 -6.02 -13.91 -6.39
CA LEU A 62 -5.08 -14.94 -5.95
C LEU A 62 -5.68 -16.34 -6.07
N GLU A 63 -6.93 -16.54 -5.64
CA GLU A 63 -7.61 -17.84 -5.74
C GLU A 63 -7.75 -18.32 -7.19
N LYS A 64 -8.14 -17.41 -8.10
CA LYS A 64 -8.20 -17.71 -9.53
C LYS A 64 -6.83 -18.05 -10.09
N SER A 65 -5.79 -17.29 -9.70
CA SER A 65 -4.41 -17.56 -10.12
C SER A 65 -3.92 -18.93 -9.64
N ALA A 66 -4.21 -19.29 -8.38
CA ALA A 66 -3.84 -20.58 -7.81
C ALA A 66 -4.52 -21.77 -8.53
N LYS A 67 -5.74 -21.56 -9.06
CA LYS A 67 -6.49 -22.54 -9.85
C LYS A 67 -6.15 -22.52 -11.35
N GLY A 68 -5.30 -21.62 -11.82
CA GLY A 68 -5.02 -21.41 -13.23
C GLY A 68 -6.18 -20.82 -14.03
N GLU A 69 -7.13 -20.18 -13.36
CA GLU A 69 -8.29 -19.54 -13.98
C GLU A 69 -7.95 -18.13 -14.52
N LYS A 70 -8.75 -17.66 -15.48
CA LYS A 70 -8.59 -16.30 -16.00
C LYS A 70 -8.96 -15.26 -14.95
N VAL A 71 -8.03 -14.38 -14.63
CA VAL A 71 -8.26 -13.23 -13.74
C VAL A 71 -8.70 -12.05 -14.62
N PRO A 72 -9.86 -11.41 -14.34
CA PRO A 72 -10.25 -10.21 -15.04
C PRO A 72 -9.32 -9.05 -14.66
N LEU A 73 -8.97 -8.21 -15.63
CA LEU A 73 -8.29 -6.95 -15.37
C LEU A 73 -9.25 -6.05 -14.58
N SER A 74 -8.72 -5.35 -13.56
CA SER A 74 -9.48 -4.31 -12.87
C SER A 74 -9.66 -3.11 -13.81
N GLY A 75 -10.88 -2.63 -13.98
CA GLY A 75 -11.15 -1.43 -14.78
C GLY A 75 -10.81 -0.13 -14.04
N ASP A 76 -10.91 1.00 -14.75
CA ASP A 76 -10.50 2.35 -14.32
C ASP A 76 -11.47 3.05 -13.32
N TYR A 77 -12.25 2.31 -12.53
CA TYR A 77 -13.32 2.85 -11.66
C TYR A 77 -12.90 3.01 -10.20
N LEU A 78 -11.61 3.12 -9.89
CA LEU A 78 -11.09 3.00 -8.52
C LEU A 78 -11.67 4.03 -7.54
N ASN A 79 -11.82 5.30 -7.95
CA ASN A 79 -12.34 6.35 -7.06
C ASN A 79 -13.84 6.18 -6.79
N GLU A 80 -14.62 5.90 -7.83
CA GLU A 80 -16.07 5.64 -7.68
C GLU A 80 -16.34 4.40 -6.81
N LEU A 81 -15.49 3.36 -6.93
CA LEU A 81 -15.57 2.18 -6.07
C LEU A 81 -15.24 2.52 -4.61
N ASN A 82 -14.24 3.35 -4.34
CA ASN A 82 -13.88 3.75 -2.98
C ASN A 82 -15.00 4.53 -2.31
N ASP A 83 -15.65 5.45 -3.04
CA ASP A 83 -16.79 6.21 -2.53
C ASP A 83 -17.99 5.30 -2.26
N GLY A 84 -18.25 4.34 -3.15
CA GLY A 84 -19.29 3.31 -2.98
C GLY A 84 -19.07 2.48 -1.71
N VAL A 85 -17.84 2.01 -1.49
CA VAL A 85 -17.47 1.23 -0.28
C VAL A 85 -17.76 2.01 0.99
N LEU A 86 -17.39 3.30 1.04
CA LEU A 86 -17.68 4.14 2.19
C LEU A 86 -19.19 4.19 2.49
N TYR A 87 -20.00 4.48 1.46
CA TYR A 87 -21.47 4.61 1.65
C TYR A 87 -22.15 3.30 2.04
N GLU A 88 -21.73 2.19 1.47
CA GLU A 88 -22.29 0.86 1.79
C GLU A 88 -22.01 0.43 3.23
N HIS A 89 -20.91 0.91 3.84
CA HIS A 89 -20.46 0.49 5.16
C HIS A 89 -20.57 1.57 6.25
N LEU A 90 -21.26 2.69 5.99
CA LEU A 90 -21.39 3.79 6.96
C LEU A 90 -21.89 3.35 8.33
N GLU A 91 -22.86 2.46 8.36
CA GLU A 91 -23.50 1.98 9.60
C GLU A 91 -22.87 0.67 10.14
N GLN A 92 -21.89 0.09 9.46
CA GLN A 92 -21.23 -1.13 9.92
C GLN A 92 -20.46 -0.85 11.22
N PRO A 93 -20.67 -1.67 12.28
CA PRO A 93 -19.90 -1.56 13.50
C PRO A 93 -18.42 -1.86 13.29
N MET A 94 -17.54 -1.18 14.03
CA MET A 94 -16.08 -1.37 13.96
C MET A 94 -15.69 -2.83 14.23
N ASP A 95 -16.30 -3.47 15.22
CA ASP A 95 -15.94 -4.84 15.58
C ASP A 95 -16.32 -5.86 14.50
N GLU A 96 -17.41 -5.61 13.74
CA GLU A 96 -17.76 -6.41 12.57
C GLU A 96 -16.75 -6.22 11.43
N ALA A 97 -16.34 -4.96 11.18
CA ALA A 97 -15.34 -4.66 10.15
C ALA A 97 -13.98 -5.32 10.48
N LEU A 98 -13.59 -5.33 11.75
CA LEU A 98 -12.36 -6.01 12.21
C LEU A 98 -12.44 -7.52 12.10
N ALA A 99 -13.56 -8.13 12.49
CA ALA A 99 -13.75 -9.58 12.34
C ALA A 99 -13.69 -10.02 10.88
N GLU A 100 -14.25 -9.21 9.98
CA GLU A 100 -14.15 -9.39 8.53
C GLU A 100 -12.71 -9.26 8.04
N TYR A 101 -11.97 -8.23 8.49
CA TYR A 101 -10.56 -8.02 8.17
C TYR A 101 -9.72 -9.24 8.55
N GLU A 102 -9.85 -9.72 9.77
CA GLU A 102 -9.14 -10.91 10.24
C GLU A 102 -9.45 -12.16 9.40
N GLN A 103 -10.73 -12.36 9.02
CA GLN A 103 -11.12 -13.48 8.17
C GLN A 103 -10.44 -13.39 6.80
N ILE A 104 -10.54 -12.24 6.14
CA ILE A 104 -9.95 -12.00 4.81
C ILE A 104 -8.43 -12.22 4.85
N HIS A 105 -7.76 -11.71 5.87
CA HIS A 105 -6.32 -11.86 6.01
C HIS A 105 -5.87 -13.30 6.26
N ARG A 106 -6.62 -14.09 7.04
CA ARG A 106 -6.36 -15.53 7.19
C ARG A 106 -6.48 -16.27 5.86
N GLU A 107 -7.50 -15.94 5.06
CA GLU A 107 -7.71 -16.54 3.75
C GLU A 107 -6.61 -16.13 2.75
N LEU A 108 -6.24 -14.85 2.72
CA LEU A 108 -5.14 -14.33 1.89
C LEU A 108 -3.81 -15.02 2.22
N GLN A 109 -3.49 -15.17 3.50
CA GLN A 109 -2.27 -15.83 3.94
C GLN A 109 -2.27 -17.30 3.53
N LYS A 110 -3.40 -18.01 3.69
CA LYS A 110 -3.55 -19.42 3.29
C LYS A 110 -3.33 -19.59 1.79
N VAL A 111 -3.93 -18.71 0.97
CA VAL A 111 -3.75 -18.78 -0.49
C VAL A 111 -2.32 -18.41 -0.86
N TYR A 112 -1.72 -17.37 -0.25
CA TYR A 112 -0.32 -17.01 -0.47
C TYR A 112 0.63 -18.18 -0.17
N ASP A 113 0.44 -18.85 0.96
CA ASP A 113 1.27 -19.97 1.39
C ASP A 113 1.20 -21.17 0.41
N SER A 114 0.10 -21.30 -0.36
CA SER A 114 -0.08 -22.35 -1.37
C SER A 114 0.74 -22.17 -2.65
N PHE A 115 1.20 -20.96 -2.95
CA PHE A 115 2.07 -20.72 -4.11
C PHE A 115 3.48 -21.25 -3.86
N SER A 116 4.14 -21.77 -4.90
CA SER A 116 5.58 -22.01 -4.83
C SER A 116 6.37 -20.68 -4.87
N ALA A 117 7.59 -20.69 -4.36
CA ALA A 117 8.46 -19.51 -4.44
C ALA A 117 8.79 -19.13 -5.88
N GLU A 118 8.97 -20.14 -6.74
CA GLU A 118 9.21 -19.99 -8.16
C GLU A 118 8.02 -19.36 -8.86
N ASP A 119 6.79 -19.82 -8.60
CA ASP A 119 5.58 -19.29 -9.23
C ASP A 119 5.32 -17.83 -8.83
N LEU A 120 5.63 -17.44 -7.60
CA LEU A 120 5.50 -16.05 -7.14
C LEU A 120 6.47 -15.10 -7.87
N ASN A 121 7.60 -15.64 -8.36
CA ASN A 121 8.69 -14.85 -8.93
C ASN A 121 8.91 -15.14 -10.43
N ASP A 122 7.98 -15.81 -11.10
CA ASP A 122 8.00 -16.01 -12.56
C ASP A 122 7.08 -14.98 -13.25
N ALA A 123 7.68 -14.01 -13.92
CA ALA A 123 6.98 -12.96 -14.68
C ALA A 123 6.10 -13.49 -15.83
N LYS A 124 6.29 -14.76 -16.24
CA LYS A 124 5.51 -15.38 -17.32
C LYS A 124 4.36 -16.25 -16.82
N LYS A 125 4.34 -16.55 -15.52
CA LYS A 125 3.37 -17.49 -14.94
C LYS A 125 1.93 -16.99 -15.03
N TYR A 126 1.72 -15.72 -14.77
CA TYR A 126 0.37 -15.12 -14.65
C TYR A 126 0.19 -14.01 -15.70
N ALA A 127 -0.46 -14.36 -16.81
CA ALA A 127 -0.65 -13.45 -17.96
C ALA A 127 -1.32 -12.11 -17.58
N TRP A 128 -2.23 -12.10 -16.57
CA TRP A 128 -2.92 -10.90 -16.13
C TRP A 128 -2.02 -9.89 -15.40
N LEU A 129 -0.81 -10.31 -15.00
CA LEU A 129 0.20 -9.43 -14.42
C LEU A 129 1.03 -8.68 -15.44
N GLU A 130 0.90 -8.99 -16.75
CA GLU A 130 1.58 -8.28 -17.84
C GLU A 130 3.11 -8.21 -17.65
N GLY A 131 3.70 -9.32 -17.22
CA GLY A 131 5.15 -9.42 -16.98
C GLY A 131 5.61 -8.97 -15.59
N ARG A 132 4.70 -8.56 -14.71
CA ARG A 132 5.01 -8.27 -13.29
C ARG A 132 5.01 -9.55 -12.47
N LEU A 133 5.71 -9.53 -11.34
CA LEU A 133 5.76 -10.67 -10.43
C LEU A 133 4.52 -10.71 -9.52
N MET A 134 4.08 -11.93 -9.19
CA MET A 134 3.02 -12.09 -8.18
C MET A 134 3.49 -11.59 -6.80
N SER A 135 4.76 -11.81 -6.44
CA SER A 135 5.35 -11.29 -5.20
C SER A 135 5.26 -9.76 -5.11
N ASP A 136 5.50 -9.03 -6.22
CA ASP A 136 5.35 -7.57 -6.25
C ASP A 136 3.88 -7.14 -6.05
N ARG A 137 2.96 -7.90 -6.66
CA ARG A 137 1.53 -7.63 -6.52
C ARG A 137 1.03 -7.88 -5.09
N VAL A 138 1.55 -8.91 -4.43
CA VAL A 138 1.30 -9.21 -3.02
C VAL A 138 1.86 -8.09 -2.13
N LEU A 139 3.09 -7.66 -2.34
CA LEU A 139 3.69 -6.52 -1.61
C LEU A 139 2.84 -5.26 -1.75
N ALA A 140 2.37 -4.96 -2.97
CA ALA A 140 1.51 -3.79 -3.21
C ALA A 140 0.21 -3.85 -2.39
N ASN A 141 -0.50 -4.98 -2.40
CA ASN A 141 -1.85 -5.08 -1.85
C ASN A 141 -1.88 -5.42 -0.35
N LEU A 142 -0.92 -6.22 0.15
CA LEU A 142 -0.95 -6.73 1.52
C LEU A 142 0.08 -6.08 2.45
N VAL A 143 0.97 -5.27 1.90
CA VAL A 143 1.99 -4.56 2.68
C VAL A 143 1.91 -3.06 2.45
N TRP A 144 2.28 -2.57 1.26
CA TRP A 144 2.36 -1.15 1.00
C TRP A 144 1.03 -0.42 1.16
N HIS A 145 -0.04 -0.92 0.54
CA HIS A 145 -1.36 -0.28 0.59
C HIS A 145 -1.93 -0.15 2.01
N PRO A 146 -1.98 -1.23 2.85
CA PRO A 146 -2.39 -1.07 4.23
C PRO A 146 -1.45 -0.17 5.05
N GLN A 147 -0.14 -0.28 4.89
CA GLN A 147 0.84 0.55 5.61
C GLN A 147 0.69 2.03 5.29
N SER A 148 0.41 2.39 4.03
CA SER A 148 0.16 3.79 3.66
C SER A 148 -1.07 4.35 4.38
N HIS A 149 -2.18 3.61 4.42
CA HIS A 149 -3.38 4.03 5.14
C HIS A 149 -3.19 4.13 6.66
N ILE A 150 -2.43 3.21 7.26
CA ILE A 150 -2.10 3.26 8.69
C ILE A 150 -1.26 4.50 9.00
N ALA A 151 -0.23 4.78 8.17
CA ALA A 151 0.60 5.96 8.33
C ALA A 151 -0.21 7.27 8.19
N ASP A 152 -1.05 7.37 7.14
CA ASP A 152 -1.95 8.51 6.94
C ASP A 152 -2.90 8.73 8.12
N PHE A 153 -3.38 7.64 8.72
CA PHE A 153 -4.25 7.74 9.88
C PHE A 153 -3.50 8.25 11.12
N TYR A 154 -2.24 7.84 11.32
CA TYR A 154 -1.39 8.42 12.38
C TYR A 154 -1.14 9.91 12.15
N VAL A 155 -0.89 10.35 10.90
CA VAL A 155 -0.77 11.77 10.55
C VAL A 155 -2.05 12.54 10.93
N LYS A 156 -3.23 12.03 10.56
CA LYS A 156 -4.53 12.63 10.89
C LYS A 156 -4.77 12.75 12.39
N ARG A 157 -4.21 11.85 13.20
CA ARG A 157 -4.23 11.91 14.66
C ARG A 157 -3.17 12.83 15.27
N GLY A 158 -2.38 13.52 14.46
CA GLY A 158 -1.28 14.38 14.91
C GLY A 158 -0.02 13.63 15.36
N ASN A 159 0.09 12.34 15.05
CA ASN A 159 1.26 11.51 15.36
C ASN A 159 2.16 11.33 14.15
N LEU A 160 2.67 12.44 13.62
CA LEU A 160 3.53 12.46 12.44
C LEU A 160 4.83 11.67 12.65
N ASP A 161 5.42 11.71 13.83
CA ASP A 161 6.69 11.00 14.11
C ASP A 161 6.53 9.48 13.97
N LYS A 162 5.42 8.92 14.45
CA LYS A 162 5.10 7.49 14.26
C LYS A 162 4.95 7.15 12.77
N ALA A 163 4.22 7.99 12.02
CA ALA A 163 4.02 7.80 10.59
C ALA A 163 5.35 7.86 9.82
N ILE A 164 6.25 8.79 10.16
CA ILE A 164 7.60 8.88 9.57
C ILE A 164 8.39 7.60 9.87
N THR A 165 8.42 7.15 11.12
CA THR A 165 9.13 5.94 11.52
C THR A 165 8.64 4.71 10.74
N MET A 166 7.32 4.58 10.56
CA MET A 166 6.71 3.51 9.77
C MET A 166 7.12 3.59 8.29
N GLN A 167 7.04 4.79 7.70
CA GLN A 167 7.39 5.02 6.30
C GLN A 167 8.89 4.73 6.03
N GLU A 168 9.78 5.15 6.94
CA GLU A 168 11.21 4.87 6.84
C GLU A 168 11.48 3.35 6.93
N ALA A 169 10.90 2.67 7.91
CA ALA A 169 11.03 1.22 8.07
C ALA A 169 10.50 0.44 6.86
N LEU A 170 9.35 0.87 6.30
CA LEU A 170 8.77 0.26 5.10
C LEU A 170 9.68 0.46 3.89
N THR A 171 10.19 1.68 3.68
CA THR A 171 11.09 2.01 2.56
C THR A 171 12.36 1.18 2.64
N GLU A 172 12.98 1.07 3.83
CA GLU A 172 14.18 0.26 4.04
C GLU A 172 13.97 -1.23 3.73
N LYS A 173 12.80 -1.78 4.04
CA LYS A 173 12.46 -3.16 3.69
C LYS A 173 12.18 -3.32 2.19
N LEU A 174 11.38 -2.44 1.60
CA LEU A 174 10.97 -2.55 0.20
C LEU A 174 12.11 -2.32 -0.78
N LYS A 175 13.10 -1.47 -0.45
CA LYS A 175 14.24 -1.22 -1.35
C LYS A 175 15.09 -2.45 -1.64
N GLU A 176 15.02 -3.48 -0.78
CA GLU A 176 15.75 -4.73 -0.96
C GLU A 176 15.12 -5.64 -2.04
N PHE A 177 13.89 -5.37 -2.47
CA PHE A 177 13.21 -6.12 -3.51
C PHE A 177 13.56 -5.56 -4.90
N PRO A 178 13.91 -6.42 -5.87
CA PRO A 178 14.44 -5.99 -7.17
C PRO A 178 13.61 -4.96 -7.93
N ASN A 179 12.27 -5.07 -7.84
CA ASN A 179 11.34 -4.21 -8.58
C ASN A 179 10.75 -3.08 -7.72
N TRP A 180 11.09 -3.04 -6.43
CA TRP A 180 10.50 -2.09 -5.48
C TRP A 180 11.39 -0.92 -5.11
N GLY A 181 12.71 -1.03 -5.29
CA GLY A 181 13.65 -0.02 -4.81
C GLY A 181 13.26 1.41 -5.21
N ALA A 182 13.16 1.66 -6.51
CA ALA A 182 12.76 2.99 -7.01
C ALA A 182 11.35 3.38 -6.55
N THR A 183 10.39 2.45 -6.60
CA THR A 183 9.00 2.70 -6.19
C THR A 183 8.91 3.02 -4.70
N ALA A 184 9.68 2.34 -3.85
CA ALA A 184 9.71 2.59 -2.41
C ALA A 184 10.18 4.01 -2.10
N PHE A 185 11.27 4.46 -2.74
CA PHE A 185 11.75 5.84 -2.59
C PHE A 185 10.77 6.87 -3.17
N TYR A 186 10.13 6.58 -4.31
CA TYR A 186 9.14 7.46 -4.89
C TYR A 186 7.94 7.65 -3.97
N ASN A 187 7.38 6.55 -3.44
CA ASN A 187 6.26 6.60 -2.50
C ASN A 187 6.62 7.30 -1.18
N ALA A 188 7.86 7.11 -0.70
CA ALA A 188 8.36 7.86 0.47
C ALA A 188 8.42 9.35 0.17
N ALA A 189 8.83 9.74 -1.03
CA ALA A 189 8.85 11.15 -1.43
C ALA A 189 7.43 11.75 -1.47
N CYS A 190 6.44 11.04 -2.02
CA CYS A 190 5.04 11.46 -1.99
C CYS A 190 4.55 11.65 -0.54
N PHE A 191 4.80 10.68 0.34
CA PHE A 191 4.46 10.81 1.76
C PHE A 191 5.08 12.07 2.39
N TYR A 192 6.36 12.32 2.16
CA TYR A 192 7.03 13.51 2.70
C TYR A 192 6.52 14.82 2.08
N ALA A 193 6.22 14.83 0.78
CA ALA A 193 5.67 16.01 0.10
C ALA A 193 4.28 16.38 0.63
N LEU A 194 3.40 15.42 0.80
CA LEU A 194 2.06 15.58 1.39
C LEU A 194 2.11 16.10 2.84
N ASN A 195 3.21 15.82 3.55
CA ASN A 195 3.43 16.27 4.92
C ASN A 195 4.35 17.52 5.02
N ASN A 196 4.55 18.26 3.91
CA ASN A 196 5.37 19.48 3.85
C ASN A 196 6.83 19.29 4.33
N MET A 197 7.46 18.18 3.95
CA MET A 197 8.82 17.79 4.32
C MET A 197 9.76 17.73 3.09
N PRO A 198 9.96 18.82 2.34
CA PRO A 198 10.73 18.81 1.10
C PRO A 198 12.18 18.32 1.28
N ALA A 199 12.80 18.63 2.43
CA ALA A 199 14.16 18.19 2.74
C ALA A 199 14.32 16.66 2.80
N LYS A 200 13.23 15.91 3.10
CA LYS A 200 13.19 14.43 3.05
C LYS A 200 12.70 13.93 1.68
N ALA A 201 11.76 14.62 1.05
CA ALA A 201 11.16 14.22 -0.23
C ALA A 201 12.18 14.26 -1.38
N LEU A 202 12.94 15.35 -1.52
CA LEU A 202 13.86 15.56 -2.66
C LEU A 202 14.97 14.50 -2.77
N PRO A 203 15.67 14.11 -1.70
CA PRO A 203 16.63 12.99 -1.77
C PRO A 203 15.99 11.67 -2.20
N CYS A 204 14.76 11.38 -1.75
CA CYS A 204 14.02 10.19 -2.16
C CYS A 204 13.71 10.21 -3.66
N LEU A 205 13.21 11.34 -4.20
CA LEU A 205 12.97 11.51 -5.64
C LEU A 205 14.25 11.33 -6.45
N LYS A 206 15.34 11.94 -6.02
CA LYS A 206 16.64 11.80 -6.68
C LYS A 206 17.06 10.34 -6.78
N THR A 207 16.88 9.57 -5.71
CA THR A 207 17.19 8.14 -5.68
C THR A 207 16.26 7.35 -6.60
N ALA A 208 14.96 7.65 -6.56
CA ALA A 208 13.95 6.99 -7.39
C ALA A 208 14.23 7.22 -8.89
N PHE A 209 14.48 8.46 -9.30
CA PHE A 209 14.74 8.83 -10.70
C PHE A 209 16.06 8.25 -11.22
N ALA A 210 17.10 8.14 -10.37
CA ALA A 210 18.36 7.49 -10.75
C ALA A 210 18.18 5.99 -11.04
N GLN A 211 17.27 5.32 -10.35
CA GLN A 211 16.98 3.90 -10.53
C GLN A 211 15.95 3.65 -11.64
N ARG A 212 14.95 4.54 -11.80
CA ARG A 212 13.87 4.45 -12.76
C ARG A 212 13.56 5.82 -13.37
N PRO A 213 14.22 6.20 -14.47
CA PRO A 213 14.03 7.49 -15.13
C PRO A 213 12.60 7.76 -15.62
N ASP A 214 11.81 6.72 -15.91
CA ASP A 214 10.40 6.83 -16.29
C ASP A 214 9.52 7.44 -15.20
N LEU A 215 9.90 7.30 -13.93
CA LEU A 215 9.22 7.94 -12.81
C LEU A 215 9.32 9.49 -12.86
N MET A 216 10.34 10.02 -13.52
CA MET A 216 10.48 11.47 -13.70
C MET A 216 9.36 12.03 -14.60
N GLU A 217 8.99 11.32 -15.67
CA GLU A 217 7.87 11.72 -16.53
C GLU A 217 6.54 11.61 -15.76
N TRP A 218 6.32 10.48 -15.08
CA TRP A 218 5.15 10.26 -14.26
C TRP A 218 4.96 11.34 -13.18
N SER A 219 6.03 11.75 -12.51
CA SER A 219 5.99 12.73 -11.42
C SER A 219 5.47 14.12 -11.84
N ASN A 220 5.49 14.46 -13.15
CA ASN A 220 4.96 15.72 -13.65
C ASN A 220 3.44 15.85 -13.47
N GLN A 221 2.71 14.73 -13.40
CA GLN A 221 1.26 14.69 -13.27
C GLN A 221 0.80 14.16 -11.89
N ASP A 222 1.74 13.81 -11.01
CA ASP A 222 1.45 13.30 -9.69
C ASP A 222 1.12 14.44 -8.72
N SER A 223 -0.14 14.55 -8.32
CA SER A 223 -0.62 15.60 -7.41
C SER A 223 -0.02 15.51 -6.01
N ASP A 224 0.49 14.35 -5.58
CA ASP A 224 1.14 14.19 -4.28
C ASP A 224 2.40 15.05 -4.16
N LEU A 225 3.00 15.42 -5.31
CA LEU A 225 4.21 16.24 -5.39
C LEU A 225 3.94 17.74 -5.62
N ASP A 226 2.68 18.19 -5.63
CA ASP A 226 2.32 19.58 -5.94
C ASP A 226 3.00 20.60 -5.03
N SER A 227 3.18 20.26 -3.74
CA SER A 227 3.87 21.12 -2.76
C SER A 227 5.36 21.38 -3.09
N LEU A 228 5.95 20.55 -3.96
CA LEU A 228 7.37 20.67 -4.33
C LEU A 228 7.59 21.42 -5.64
N ARG A 229 6.58 21.61 -6.50
CA ARG A 229 6.74 22.05 -7.89
C ARG A 229 7.44 23.39 -8.05
N GLU A 230 7.18 24.32 -7.14
CA GLU A 230 7.76 25.68 -7.18
C GLU A 230 9.17 25.75 -6.55
N LEU A 231 9.66 24.67 -5.98
CA LEU A 231 10.99 24.64 -5.37
C LEU A 231 12.09 24.53 -6.44
N ALA A 232 13.09 25.40 -6.37
CA ALA A 232 14.21 25.38 -7.31
C ALA A 232 14.95 24.03 -7.32
N ASP A 233 15.09 23.39 -6.17
CA ASP A 233 15.74 22.08 -6.03
C ASP A 233 14.93 20.96 -6.68
N PHE A 234 13.58 21.02 -6.64
CA PHE A 234 12.71 20.07 -7.35
C PHE A 234 12.88 20.26 -8.86
N GLN A 235 12.80 21.50 -9.35
CA GLN A 235 12.98 21.81 -10.78
C GLN A 235 14.38 21.42 -11.30
N ALA A 236 15.38 21.46 -10.44
CA ALA A 236 16.74 21.05 -10.79
C ALA A 236 16.86 19.53 -11.05
N LEU A 237 15.98 18.69 -10.48
CA LEU A 237 15.96 17.25 -10.74
C LEU A 237 15.68 16.90 -12.22
N TYR A 238 14.96 17.77 -12.94
CA TYR A 238 14.59 17.57 -14.35
C TYR A 238 15.63 18.12 -15.35
N LYS A 239 16.70 18.75 -14.86
CA LYS A 239 17.74 19.36 -15.70
C LYS A 239 19.01 18.53 -15.82
N GLN A 240 18.99 17.30 -15.28
CA GLN A 240 20.15 16.40 -15.27
C GLN A 240 20.21 15.49 -16.50
#